data_9b45a53cf560f7ac5b456bcca0608f78
#
_entry.id   9b45a53cf560f7ac5b456bcca0608f78
#
_cell.length_a   1.000
_cell.length_b   1.000
_cell.length_c   1.000
_cell.angle_alpha   90.00
_cell.angle_beta   90.00
_cell.angle_gamma   90.00
#
_symmetry.space_group_name_H-M   'P 1'
#
loop_
_entity.id
_entity.type
_entity.pdbx_description
1 polymer ?
#
loop_
_entity_poly.entity_id
_entity_poly.type
_entity_poly.pdbx_seq_one_letter_code
_entity_poly.pdbx_strand_id
1 'polypeptide(L)'
;TTEEPATPNVDDPSNDADAVSPGDTAEIDVAAVEAKLKDPGSTMSFEPLTDERIETDSTYDAGTTTQLMWGARSDVGCVRPHNEDSYLVQSPLFCVCDGMGGHAAGEVASSIAVETIAKTAPQAADAARLAAAVEAANAAVIEAALNGLGKPGMGCTATCAYIENDMLAIAHVGDSRAYLLHEGTLIRVTRDHS
;
A
#
# COMPACT_ATOMS: atom_id res chain seq x y z
N THR A 1 40.42 22.93 -41.51
CA THR A 1 39.33 21.95 -41.63
C THR A 1 39.13 21.27 -40.29
N THR A 2 38.25 21.84 -39.50
CA THR A 2 37.80 21.34 -38.22
C THR A 2 36.48 20.58 -38.45
N GLU A 3 36.50 19.27 -38.19
CA GLU A 3 35.29 18.45 -38.16
C GLU A 3 34.57 18.64 -36.85
N GLU A 4 33.32 18.98 -36.95
CA GLU A 4 32.35 19.09 -35.84
C GLU A 4 31.77 17.69 -35.56
N PRO A 5 31.67 17.23 -34.27
CA PRO A 5 31.08 15.93 -33.99
C PRO A 5 29.55 15.99 -34.03
N ALA A 6 29.00 15.01 -34.72
CA ALA A 6 27.56 14.79 -34.89
C ALA A 6 26.83 14.57 -33.56
N THR A 7 25.71 15.27 -33.38
CA THR A 7 24.74 15.05 -32.31
C THR A 7 23.95 13.76 -32.58
N PRO A 8 23.69 12.92 -31.56
CA PRO A 8 22.81 11.76 -31.74
C PRO A 8 21.35 12.21 -31.82
N ASN A 9 20.68 11.65 -32.79
CA ASN A 9 19.26 11.80 -33.09
C ASN A 9 18.45 11.14 -31.95
N VAL A 10 17.61 11.89 -31.23
CA VAL A 10 16.71 11.41 -30.20
C VAL A 10 15.27 11.49 -30.73
N ASP A 11 14.90 10.53 -31.56
CA ASP A 11 13.52 10.25 -31.92
C ASP A 11 13.31 8.74 -31.82
N ASP A 12 13.07 8.26 -30.60
CA ASP A 12 12.48 6.94 -30.33
C ASP A 12 11.05 7.15 -29.76
N PRO A 13 9.98 6.89 -30.54
CA PRO A 13 8.60 7.13 -30.11
C PRO A 13 7.99 5.97 -29.31
N SER A 14 8.76 5.23 -28.51
CA SER A 14 8.26 4.06 -27.77
C SER A 14 8.17 4.24 -26.25
N ASN A 15 8.18 5.46 -25.72
CA ASN A 15 8.14 5.69 -24.27
C ASN A 15 7.11 6.72 -23.79
N ASP A 16 5.99 6.85 -24.48
CA ASP A 16 4.79 7.50 -23.94
C ASP A 16 3.97 6.48 -23.13
N ALA A 17 4.52 6.03 -22.00
CA ALA A 17 3.73 5.44 -20.95
C ALA A 17 3.18 6.61 -20.12
N ASP A 18 1.86 6.80 -20.21
CA ASP A 18 1.07 7.83 -19.52
C ASP A 18 1.61 8.20 -18.13
N ALA A 19 2.00 9.45 -18.00
CA ALA A 19 2.39 10.03 -16.72
C ALA A 19 1.13 10.20 -15.86
N VAL A 20 0.91 9.23 -14.96
CA VAL A 20 -0.12 9.30 -13.93
C VAL A 20 0.31 10.36 -12.92
N SER A 21 -0.53 11.38 -12.69
CA SER A 21 -0.26 12.48 -11.76
C SER A 21 -0.19 11.99 -10.31
N PRO A 22 0.58 12.66 -9.42
CA PRO A 22 0.57 12.33 -7.99
C PRO A 22 -0.85 12.45 -7.42
N GLY A 23 -1.37 11.37 -6.87
CA GLY A 23 -2.73 11.31 -6.34
C GLY A 23 -3.71 10.50 -7.18
N ASP A 24 -3.25 9.79 -8.19
CA ASP A 24 -4.13 8.92 -8.96
C ASP A 24 -4.59 7.72 -8.12
N THR A 25 -5.89 7.64 -7.97
CA THR A 25 -6.62 6.51 -7.40
C THR A 25 -7.22 5.68 -8.53
N ALA A 26 -7.13 4.37 -8.45
CA ALA A 26 -7.74 3.46 -9.41
C ALA A 26 -8.88 2.69 -8.75
N GLU A 27 -10.03 2.65 -9.40
CA GLU A 27 -11.14 1.76 -9.05
C GLU A 27 -11.09 0.52 -9.96
N ILE A 28 -11.08 -0.65 -9.35
CA ILE A 28 -11.07 -1.93 -10.05
C ILE A 28 -12.43 -2.60 -9.81
N ASP A 29 -13.14 -2.92 -10.89
CA ASP A 29 -14.39 -3.68 -10.81
C ASP A 29 -14.10 -5.14 -10.44
N VAL A 30 -14.35 -5.47 -9.18
CA VAL A 30 -14.10 -6.81 -8.62
C VAL A 30 -15.03 -7.85 -9.23
N ALA A 31 -16.24 -7.46 -9.69
CA ALA A 31 -17.17 -8.39 -10.34
C ALA A 31 -16.62 -8.86 -11.69
N ALA A 32 -15.91 -7.99 -12.42
CA ALA A 32 -15.22 -8.38 -13.65
C ALA A 32 -14.07 -9.36 -13.38
N VAL A 33 -13.47 -9.27 -12.19
CA VAL A 33 -12.42 -10.18 -11.71
C VAL A 33 -13.03 -11.50 -11.23
N GLU A 34 -14.09 -11.46 -10.40
CA GLU A 34 -14.77 -12.65 -9.86
C GLU A 34 -15.50 -13.48 -10.90
N ALA A 35 -16.07 -12.87 -11.93
CA ALA A 35 -16.71 -13.60 -13.03
C ALA A 35 -15.72 -14.57 -13.73
N LYS A 36 -14.42 -14.28 -13.63
CA LYS A 36 -13.34 -15.12 -14.17
C LYS A 36 -12.74 -16.08 -13.13
N LEU A 37 -12.95 -15.84 -11.82
CA LEU A 37 -12.43 -16.69 -10.72
C LEU A 37 -13.28 -17.96 -10.44
N LYS A 38 -14.38 -18.17 -11.16
CA LYS A 38 -15.29 -19.33 -10.97
C LYS A 38 -14.80 -20.63 -11.61
N ASP A 39 -13.49 -20.87 -11.63
CA ASP A 39 -12.96 -22.20 -11.97
C ASP A 39 -12.66 -22.97 -10.68
N PRO A 40 -13.33 -24.14 -10.43
CA PRO A 40 -13.23 -24.87 -9.15
C PRO A 40 -11.88 -25.56 -8.88
N GLY A 41 -10.85 -25.25 -9.66
CA GLY A 41 -9.53 -25.89 -9.58
C GLY A 41 -8.44 -25.17 -8.78
N SER A 42 -8.67 -23.94 -8.30
CA SER A 42 -7.63 -23.16 -7.60
C SER A 42 -7.94 -22.99 -6.11
N THR A 43 -7.83 -24.07 -5.35
CA THR A 43 -7.79 -24.00 -3.88
C THR A 43 -6.34 -23.91 -3.46
N MET A 44 -5.83 -22.70 -3.18
CA MET A 44 -4.65 -22.55 -2.34
C MET A 44 -5.10 -22.73 -0.88
N SER A 45 -4.83 -23.90 -0.31
CA SER A 45 -4.94 -24.11 1.12
C SER A 45 -3.69 -23.55 1.78
N PHE A 46 -3.83 -22.46 2.53
CA PHE A 46 -2.81 -22.02 3.46
C PHE A 46 -2.86 -22.91 4.70
N GLU A 47 -1.81 -23.68 4.95
CA GLU A 47 -1.64 -24.28 6.28
C GLU A 47 -1.36 -23.16 7.28
N PRO A 48 -2.07 -23.12 8.42
CA PRO A 48 -1.76 -22.16 9.46
C PRO A 48 -0.33 -22.40 9.97
N LEU A 49 0.49 -21.35 9.98
CA LEU A 49 1.80 -21.38 10.61
C LEU A 49 1.61 -21.65 12.09
N THR A 50 2.20 -22.73 12.59
CA THR A 50 2.17 -23.08 14.01
C THR A 50 3.04 -22.14 14.84
N ASP A 51 2.58 -21.80 16.05
CA ASP A 51 3.05 -20.76 16.96
C ASP A 51 4.52 -20.85 17.46
N GLU A 52 5.34 -21.77 17.00
CA GLU A 52 6.66 -22.04 17.60
C GLU A 52 7.83 -21.20 17.05
N ARG A 53 7.58 -20.20 16.20
CA ARG A 53 8.65 -19.34 15.62
C ARG A 53 8.35 -17.84 15.61
N ILE A 54 7.51 -17.36 16.49
CA ILE A 54 7.23 -15.93 16.62
C ILE A 54 7.91 -15.43 17.89
N GLU A 55 9.21 -15.27 17.87
CA GLU A 55 9.87 -14.43 18.84
C GLU A 55 10.05 -13.02 18.27
N THR A 56 9.43 -12.07 18.99
CA THR A 56 9.73 -10.66 19.05
C THR A 56 9.59 -9.82 17.77
N ASP A 57 8.62 -8.92 17.81
CA ASP A 57 8.40 -7.83 16.85
C ASP A 57 7.77 -8.22 15.50
N SER A 58 7.13 -9.37 15.41
CA SER A 58 6.25 -9.69 14.28
C SER A 58 4.80 -9.76 14.75
N THR A 59 3.90 -9.15 13.95
CA THR A 59 2.45 -9.21 14.19
C THR A 59 1.78 -9.98 13.06
N TYR A 60 0.78 -10.75 13.41
CA TYR A 60 -0.06 -11.48 12.46
C TYR A 60 -1.53 -11.24 12.78
N ASP A 61 -2.32 -10.99 11.75
CA ASP A 61 -3.77 -10.84 11.85
C ASP A 61 -4.45 -11.55 10.69
N ALA A 62 -5.62 -12.13 10.92
CA ALA A 62 -6.40 -12.79 9.88
C ALA A 62 -7.88 -12.70 10.19
N GLY A 63 -8.70 -12.70 9.17
CA GLY A 63 -10.12 -12.69 9.34
C GLY A 63 -10.89 -13.16 8.10
N THR A 64 -12.16 -13.39 8.29
CA THR A 64 -13.07 -13.86 7.25
C THR A 64 -14.43 -13.20 7.39
N THR A 65 -14.98 -12.75 6.28
CA THR A 65 -16.39 -12.37 6.13
C THR A 65 -17.07 -13.32 5.13
N THR A 66 -18.32 -13.08 4.80
CA THR A 66 -19.02 -13.83 3.75
C THR A 66 -18.45 -13.56 2.35
N GLN A 67 -17.69 -12.50 2.17
CA GLN A 67 -17.17 -12.05 0.87
C GLN A 67 -15.65 -12.02 0.80
N LEU A 68 -14.97 -11.87 1.93
CA LEU A 68 -13.53 -11.68 1.99
C LEU A 68 -12.89 -12.62 3.02
N MET A 69 -11.71 -13.12 2.67
CA MET A 69 -10.77 -13.74 3.59
C MET A 69 -9.44 -12.99 3.48
N TRP A 70 -8.82 -12.63 4.59
CA TRP A 70 -7.58 -11.87 4.61
C TRP A 70 -6.60 -12.38 5.67
N GLY A 71 -5.34 -12.08 5.43
CA GLY A 71 -4.27 -12.20 6.41
C GLY A 71 -3.34 -11.00 6.29
N ALA A 72 -2.79 -10.56 7.39
CA ALA A 72 -1.78 -9.53 7.47
C ALA A 72 -0.62 -10.01 8.34
N ARG A 73 0.58 -9.59 7.99
CA ARG A 73 1.79 -9.84 8.77
C ARG A 73 2.73 -8.65 8.65
N SER A 74 3.33 -8.28 9.76
CA SER A 74 4.47 -7.38 9.83
C SER A 74 5.60 -8.07 10.58
N ASP A 75 6.85 -7.80 10.19
CA ASP A 75 8.04 -8.47 10.70
C ASP A 75 9.23 -7.53 10.58
N VAL A 76 10.05 -7.44 11.63
CA VAL A 76 11.25 -6.58 11.64
C VAL A 76 12.29 -7.00 10.60
N GLY A 77 12.25 -8.25 10.15
CA GLY A 77 13.23 -8.85 9.26
C GLY A 77 14.54 -9.20 9.96
N CYS A 78 15.61 -9.36 9.17
CA CYS A 78 16.88 -9.90 9.65
C CYS A 78 17.97 -8.84 9.90
N VAL A 79 17.73 -7.57 9.57
CA VAL A 79 18.77 -6.53 9.53
C VAL A 79 18.44 -5.34 10.43
N ARG A 80 17.17 -4.95 10.51
CA ARG A 80 16.73 -3.78 11.28
C ARG A 80 16.58 -4.12 12.76
N PRO A 81 16.90 -3.21 13.69
CA PRO A 81 16.69 -3.42 15.13
C PRO A 81 15.22 -3.26 15.53
N HIS A 82 14.44 -2.51 14.77
CA HIS A 82 13.02 -2.19 15.04
C HIS A 82 12.20 -2.27 13.76
N ASN A 83 10.93 -2.62 13.92
CA ASN A 83 9.94 -2.58 12.86
C ASN A 83 9.29 -1.19 12.84
N GLU A 84 9.39 -0.50 11.72
CA GLU A 84 8.80 0.83 11.52
C GLU A 84 7.49 0.77 10.69
N ASP A 85 7.04 -0.44 10.33
CA ASP A 85 5.80 -0.65 9.60
C ASP A 85 4.58 -0.62 10.51
N SER A 86 3.47 -0.16 9.98
CA SER A 86 2.15 -0.29 10.60
C SER A 86 1.13 -0.75 9.56
N TYR A 87 0.11 -1.47 9.99
CA TYR A 87 -0.99 -1.87 9.11
C TYR A 87 -2.36 -1.72 9.77
N LEU A 88 -3.39 -1.61 8.96
CA LEU A 88 -4.79 -1.61 9.35
C LEU A 88 -5.51 -2.77 8.67
N VAL A 89 -6.21 -3.57 9.47
CA VAL A 89 -7.10 -4.64 9.01
C VAL A 89 -8.46 -4.44 9.65
N GLN A 90 -9.28 -3.65 9.01
CA GLN A 90 -10.64 -3.34 9.46
C GLN A 90 -11.60 -3.46 8.29
N SER A 91 -11.90 -4.73 7.90
CA SER A 91 -12.78 -4.98 6.75
C SER A 91 -13.99 -4.03 6.74
N PRO A 92 -14.27 -3.38 5.62
CA PRO A 92 -13.72 -3.55 4.26
C PRO A 92 -12.45 -2.75 3.95
N LEU A 93 -11.86 -2.03 4.91
CA LEU A 93 -10.67 -1.21 4.77
C LEU A 93 -9.41 -1.97 5.21
N PHE A 94 -8.38 -1.90 4.38
CA PHE A 94 -7.05 -2.46 4.63
C PHE A 94 -6.00 -1.42 4.24
N CYS A 95 -4.93 -1.31 5.03
CA CYS A 95 -3.85 -0.38 4.74
C CYS A 95 -2.52 -0.91 5.26
N VAL A 96 -1.44 -0.63 4.54
CA VAL A 96 -0.06 -0.82 4.99
C VAL A 96 0.70 0.50 4.86
N CYS A 97 1.53 0.80 5.87
CA CYS A 97 2.36 1.98 5.94
C CYS A 97 3.77 1.58 6.37
N ASP A 98 4.77 1.82 5.51
CA ASP A 98 6.20 1.62 5.80
C ASP A 98 6.78 2.95 6.26
N GLY A 99 7.23 2.98 7.51
CA GLY A 99 7.72 4.18 8.18
C GLY A 99 9.17 4.49 7.86
N MET A 100 9.50 5.78 7.73
CA MET A 100 10.86 6.27 7.55
C MET A 100 11.14 7.46 8.45
N GLY A 101 12.42 7.64 8.83
CA GLY A 101 12.82 8.79 9.65
C GLY A 101 13.96 8.50 10.62
N GLY A 102 14.43 7.29 10.65
CA GLY A 102 15.50 6.79 11.52
C GLY A 102 15.14 6.78 13.00
N HIS A 103 15.58 5.75 13.73
CA HIS A 103 15.16 5.43 15.10
C HIS A 103 13.61 5.31 15.16
N ALA A 104 12.97 5.42 16.26
CA ALA A 104 11.52 5.28 16.43
C ALA A 104 10.63 6.31 15.65
N ALA A 105 11.21 7.17 14.79
CA ALA A 105 10.44 8.20 14.10
C ALA A 105 9.58 7.65 12.95
N GLY A 106 10.04 6.61 12.24
CA GLY A 106 9.27 5.92 11.22
C GLY A 106 8.08 5.19 11.82
N GLU A 107 8.26 4.51 12.96
CA GLU A 107 7.19 3.86 13.71
C GLU A 107 6.10 4.87 14.13
N VAL A 108 6.49 6.05 14.61
CA VAL A 108 5.55 7.11 14.95
C VAL A 108 4.78 7.59 13.74
N ALA A 109 5.46 7.78 12.60
CA ALA A 109 4.82 8.25 11.37
C ALA A 109 3.82 7.22 10.84
N SER A 110 4.21 5.96 10.71
CA SER A 110 3.33 4.89 10.20
C SER A 110 2.12 4.65 11.12
N SER A 111 2.32 4.70 12.44
CA SER A 111 1.24 4.56 13.42
C SER A 111 0.22 5.70 13.31
N ILE A 112 0.67 6.97 13.27
CA ILE A 112 -0.21 8.13 13.09
C ILE A 112 -0.97 8.04 11.76
N ALA A 113 -0.30 7.62 10.69
CA ALA A 113 -0.94 7.48 9.39
C ALA A 113 -2.07 6.44 9.42
N VAL A 114 -1.81 5.25 9.92
CA VAL A 114 -2.81 4.17 10.05
C VAL A 114 -3.99 4.60 10.91
N GLU A 115 -3.75 5.22 12.08
CA GLU A 115 -4.81 5.71 12.94
C GLU A 115 -5.66 6.80 12.29
N THR A 116 -5.03 7.72 11.56
CA THR A 116 -5.75 8.80 10.88
C THR A 116 -6.59 8.26 9.74
N ILE A 117 -6.04 7.35 8.92
CA ILE A 117 -6.77 6.68 7.85
C ILE A 117 -7.98 5.91 8.43
N ALA A 118 -7.80 5.17 9.53
CA ALA A 118 -8.90 4.45 10.18
C ALA A 118 -10.05 5.37 10.60
N LYS A 119 -9.74 6.60 11.05
CA LYS A 119 -10.72 7.59 11.53
C LYS A 119 -11.40 8.37 10.40
N THR A 120 -10.71 8.56 9.27
CA THR A 120 -11.15 9.47 8.18
C THR A 120 -11.57 8.74 6.90
N ALA A 121 -11.37 7.43 6.82
CA ALA A 121 -11.72 6.63 5.67
C ALA A 121 -13.22 6.73 5.32
N PRO A 122 -13.56 6.61 4.02
CA PRO A 122 -14.94 6.59 3.58
C PRO A 122 -15.73 5.40 4.15
N GLN A 123 -17.05 5.48 4.06
CA GLN A 123 -17.95 4.38 4.44
C GLN A 123 -18.37 3.53 3.22
N ALA A 124 -17.70 3.70 2.09
CA ALA A 124 -17.94 3.00 0.84
C ALA A 124 -16.66 2.98 -0.01
N ALA A 125 -16.58 2.10 -1.01
CA ALA A 125 -15.48 2.05 -1.98
C ALA A 125 -15.49 3.31 -2.86
N ASP A 126 -14.86 4.38 -2.38
CA ASP A 126 -14.74 5.68 -3.03
C ASP A 126 -13.26 6.09 -3.05
N ALA A 127 -12.64 6.01 -4.22
CA ALA A 127 -11.22 6.25 -4.40
C ALA A 127 -10.83 7.69 -4.04
N ALA A 128 -11.65 8.70 -4.39
CA ALA A 128 -11.36 10.09 -4.10
C ALA A 128 -11.40 10.38 -2.59
N ARG A 129 -12.36 9.80 -1.88
CA ARG A 129 -12.45 9.94 -0.43
C ARG A 129 -11.36 9.14 0.29
N LEU A 130 -10.95 8.00 -0.26
CA LEU A 130 -9.83 7.23 0.28
C LEU A 130 -8.51 8.00 0.11
N ALA A 131 -8.32 8.68 -1.04
CA ALA A 131 -7.18 9.57 -1.23
C ALA A 131 -7.19 10.73 -0.22
N ALA A 132 -8.34 11.35 0.03
CA ALA A 132 -8.47 12.40 1.04
C ALA A 132 -8.11 11.91 2.46
N ALA A 133 -8.39 10.65 2.79
CA ALA A 133 -7.96 10.05 4.05
C ALA A 133 -6.43 9.92 4.14
N VAL A 134 -5.76 9.58 3.04
CA VAL A 134 -4.29 9.54 2.95
C VAL A 134 -3.70 10.95 3.05
N GLU A 135 -4.32 11.96 2.44
CA GLU A 135 -3.90 13.37 2.58
C GLU A 135 -4.06 13.86 4.03
N ALA A 136 -5.15 13.49 4.70
CA ALA A 136 -5.34 13.81 6.11
C ALA A 136 -4.29 13.13 7.00
N ALA A 137 -3.89 11.89 6.68
CA ALA A 137 -2.82 11.20 7.37
C ALA A 137 -1.47 11.91 7.19
N ASN A 138 -1.15 12.36 5.98
CA ASN A 138 0.04 13.14 5.70
C ASN A 138 0.07 14.44 6.54
N ALA A 139 -1.04 15.17 6.60
CA ALA A 139 -1.14 16.37 7.42
C ALA A 139 -0.93 16.07 8.91
N ALA A 140 -1.49 14.99 9.43
CA ALA A 140 -1.32 14.58 10.82
C ALA A 140 0.13 14.19 11.15
N VAL A 141 0.84 13.50 10.25
CA VAL A 141 2.26 13.16 10.41
C VAL A 141 3.13 14.43 10.44
N ILE A 142 2.87 15.39 9.54
CA ILE A 142 3.58 16.68 9.52
C ILE A 142 3.34 17.46 10.82
N GLU A 143 2.09 17.54 11.25
CA GLU A 143 1.73 18.24 12.50
C GLU A 143 2.39 17.59 13.72
N ALA A 144 2.41 16.28 13.81
CA ALA A 144 3.07 15.53 14.87
C ALA A 144 4.58 15.83 14.91
N ALA A 145 5.26 15.86 13.75
CA ALA A 145 6.67 16.21 13.67
C ALA A 145 6.95 17.66 14.14
N LEU A 146 6.09 18.61 13.78
CA LEU A 146 6.18 20.01 14.21
C LEU A 146 5.95 20.17 15.71
N ASN A 147 5.10 19.34 16.30
CA ASN A 147 4.80 19.36 17.74
C ASN A 147 5.79 18.54 18.59
N GLY A 148 6.85 18.01 17.98
CA GLY A 148 7.89 17.28 18.69
C GLY A 148 7.55 15.80 18.97
N LEU A 149 6.48 15.28 18.36
CA LEU A 149 6.21 13.85 18.31
C LEU A 149 7.02 13.25 17.16
N GLY A 150 8.02 12.44 17.46
CA GLY A 150 8.95 11.91 16.47
C GLY A 150 10.03 12.93 16.07
N LYS A 151 10.41 12.98 14.81
CA LYS A 151 11.51 13.84 14.31
C LYS A 151 11.10 14.60 13.04
N PRO A 152 11.66 15.80 12.81
CA PRO A 152 11.52 16.47 11.51
C PRO A 152 12.01 15.57 10.36
N GLY A 153 11.21 15.48 9.30
CA GLY A 153 11.50 14.65 8.15
C GLY A 153 11.06 13.18 8.29
N MET A 154 10.39 12.80 9.38
CA MET A 154 9.70 11.52 9.43
C MET A 154 8.56 11.47 8.43
N GLY A 155 8.27 10.28 7.93
CA GLY A 155 7.19 10.02 7.00
C GLY A 155 6.90 8.54 6.92
N CYS A 156 5.98 8.18 6.05
CA CYS A 156 5.72 6.79 5.71
C CYS A 156 5.12 6.67 4.32
N THR A 157 5.20 5.49 3.74
CA THR A 157 4.33 5.11 2.63
C THR A 157 2.90 4.92 3.11
N ALA A 158 1.93 4.92 2.22
CA ALA A 158 0.59 4.43 2.50
C ALA A 158 0.04 3.72 1.26
N THR A 159 -0.42 2.49 1.44
CA THR A 159 -1.11 1.72 0.41
C THR A 159 -2.37 1.17 1.03
N CYS A 160 -3.51 1.73 0.64
CA CYS A 160 -4.83 1.43 1.18
C CYS A 160 -5.70 0.75 0.14
N ALA A 161 -6.50 -0.21 0.57
CA ALA A 161 -7.51 -0.88 -0.23
C ALA A 161 -8.84 -0.86 0.51
N TYR A 162 -9.91 -0.46 -0.16
CA TYR A 162 -11.28 -0.56 0.34
C TYR A 162 -12.07 -1.47 -0.58
N ILE A 163 -12.57 -2.59 -0.06
CA ILE A 163 -13.18 -3.66 -0.85
C ILE A 163 -14.64 -3.83 -0.43
N GLU A 164 -15.55 -3.44 -1.29
CA GLU A 164 -16.99 -3.51 -1.02
C GLU A 164 -17.80 -3.69 -2.31
N ASN A 165 -18.80 -4.58 -2.29
CA ASN A 165 -19.78 -4.73 -3.38
C ASN A 165 -19.15 -4.85 -4.78
N ASP A 166 -18.17 -5.74 -4.94
CA ASP A 166 -17.46 -5.98 -6.20
C ASP A 166 -16.59 -4.81 -6.68
N MET A 167 -16.38 -3.82 -5.82
CA MET A 167 -15.49 -2.68 -6.07
C MET A 167 -14.26 -2.74 -5.16
N LEU A 168 -13.11 -2.44 -5.75
CA LEU A 168 -11.84 -2.23 -5.07
C LEU A 168 -11.37 -0.80 -5.33
N ALA A 169 -11.40 0.04 -4.30
CA ALA A 169 -10.77 1.35 -4.33
C ALA A 169 -9.36 1.26 -3.73
N ILE A 170 -8.37 1.82 -4.41
CA ILE A 170 -6.98 1.88 -3.94
C ILE A 170 -6.54 3.33 -3.85
N ALA A 171 -5.92 3.70 -2.72
CA ALA A 171 -5.14 4.93 -2.59
C ALA A 171 -3.70 4.58 -2.21
N HIS A 172 -2.75 5.24 -2.86
CA HIS A 172 -1.34 4.86 -2.74
C HIS A 172 -0.42 6.07 -2.76
N VAL A 173 0.60 6.04 -1.89
CA VAL A 173 1.74 6.96 -1.89
C VAL A 173 3.00 6.21 -1.42
N GLY A 174 4.13 6.44 -2.09
CA GLY A 174 5.42 5.85 -1.77
C GLY A 174 5.81 4.70 -2.72
N ASP A 175 6.65 3.79 -2.25
CA ASP A 175 7.21 2.68 -3.01
C ASP A 175 6.79 1.29 -2.50
N SER A 176 5.90 1.22 -1.50
CA SER A 176 5.17 0.01 -1.15
C SER A 176 4.28 -0.41 -2.31
N ARG A 177 4.05 -1.71 -2.53
CA ARG A 177 3.41 -2.17 -3.76
C ARG A 177 2.22 -3.05 -3.50
N ALA A 178 1.12 -2.81 -4.22
CA ALA A 178 -0.03 -3.69 -4.29
C ALA A 178 -0.02 -4.50 -5.58
N TYR A 179 -0.41 -5.76 -5.47
CA TYR A 179 -0.50 -6.69 -6.59
C TYR A 179 -1.86 -7.38 -6.58
N LEU A 180 -2.41 -7.57 -7.75
CA LEU A 180 -3.58 -8.40 -8.01
C LEU A 180 -3.12 -9.71 -8.65
N LEU A 181 -3.44 -10.84 -8.02
CA LEU A 181 -3.30 -12.15 -8.64
C LEU A 181 -4.64 -12.57 -9.22
N HIS A 182 -4.69 -12.69 -10.54
CA HIS A 182 -5.89 -13.06 -11.26
C HIS A 182 -5.56 -14.11 -12.33
N GLU A 183 -6.28 -15.23 -12.35
CA GLU A 183 -6.06 -16.34 -13.30
C GLU A 183 -4.58 -16.75 -13.45
N GLY A 184 -3.85 -16.82 -12.33
CA GLY A 184 -2.43 -17.16 -12.33
C GLY A 184 -1.50 -16.05 -12.80
N THR A 185 -2.03 -14.87 -13.16
CA THR A 185 -1.25 -13.70 -13.59
C THR A 185 -1.16 -12.70 -12.45
N LEU A 186 0.07 -12.33 -12.08
CA LEU A 186 0.34 -11.30 -11.07
C LEU A 186 0.48 -9.94 -11.74
N ILE A 187 -0.39 -9.00 -11.38
CA ILE A 187 -0.44 -7.64 -11.93
C ILE A 187 -0.12 -6.65 -10.82
N ARG A 188 0.90 -5.81 -11.01
CA ARG A 188 1.14 -4.69 -10.09
C ARG A 188 0.14 -3.58 -10.38
N VAL A 189 -0.63 -3.18 -9.36
CA VAL A 189 -1.69 -2.17 -9.50
C VAL A 189 -1.29 -0.79 -8.95
N THR A 190 -0.10 -0.68 -8.32
CA THR A 190 0.48 0.58 -7.85
C THR A 190 1.72 0.95 -8.64
N ARG A 191 2.03 2.24 -8.71
CA ARG A 191 3.27 2.79 -9.25
C ARG A 191 4.10 3.37 -8.12
N ASP A 192 5.41 3.11 -8.11
CA ASP A 192 6.31 3.67 -7.10
C ASP A 192 6.40 5.20 -7.28
N HIS A 193 6.26 5.93 -6.18
CA HIS A 193 6.56 7.35 -6.08
C HIS A 193 7.93 7.47 -5.40
N SER A 194 8.93 7.87 -6.13
CA SER A 194 10.31 8.04 -5.66
C SER A 194 10.81 9.44 -5.96
#